data_ff2653291af35dab90c848e502f89fcc
#
_entry.id   ff2653291af35dab90c848e502f89fcc
#
_cell.length_a   1.000
_cell.length_b   1.000
_cell.length_c   1.000
_cell.angle_alpha   90.00
_cell.angle_beta   90.00
_cell.angle_gamma   90.00
#
_symmetry.space_group_name_H-M   'P 1'
#
loop_
_entity.id
_entity.type
_entity.pdbx_description
1 polymer ?
#
loop_
_entity_poly.entity_id
_entity_poly.type
_entity_poly.pdbx_seq_one_letter_code
_entity_poly.pdbx_strand_id
1 'polypeptide(L)'
;MKTIVITGSTRGIGFGLATEFLRLGHQVVINGRSEVTLNEALEKLRTISDKVVGVAGNVNEPEVHQQLIDKAVAIFGKVDIWINNAGIPQPHRKFIDIEANDIHTLTDINIYGLMLGTKIAAEFMLKQGFGKIFNMEGFGSDGRMMDKLTLYGTSKRAVNYFTKSVSKEMEGTCVQVGILSPGMVRTDFLSLKGGERTQEEIKQFDKVYRILAEDAVVVTSFLVNGILASRKHYDRIEFLAGSRLFIRLLKLMLAQ
;
A
#
# COMPACT_ATOMS: atom_id res chain seq x y z
N MET A 1 14.76 9.53 -14.58
CA MET A 1 14.97 8.50 -13.53
C MET A 1 14.47 9.09 -12.21
N LYS A 2 13.70 8.32 -11.44
CA LYS A 2 13.11 8.69 -10.14
C LYS A 2 13.62 7.75 -9.06
N THR A 3 13.69 8.22 -7.82
CA THR A 3 13.97 7.42 -6.62
C THR A 3 12.69 7.21 -5.83
N ILE A 4 12.31 5.96 -5.62
CA ILE A 4 11.05 5.56 -4.99
C ILE A 4 11.35 4.80 -3.70
N VAL A 5 10.73 5.21 -2.60
CA VAL A 5 10.72 4.48 -1.32
C VAL A 5 9.37 3.79 -1.16
N ILE A 6 9.36 2.50 -0.82
CA ILE A 6 8.13 1.71 -0.67
C ILE A 6 8.18 0.92 0.64
N THR A 7 7.28 1.22 1.58
CA THR A 7 7.17 0.46 2.82
C THR A 7 6.43 -0.86 2.61
N GLY A 8 6.80 -1.92 3.35
CA GLY A 8 6.15 -3.23 3.25
C GLY A 8 6.25 -3.86 1.86
N SER A 9 7.43 -3.82 1.25
CA SER A 9 7.64 -4.15 -0.17
C SER A 9 8.41 -5.46 -0.42
N THR A 10 8.49 -6.34 0.57
CA THR A 10 9.12 -7.67 0.39
C THR A 10 8.20 -8.70 -0.27
N ARG A 11 6.90 -8.42 -0.39
CA ARG A 11 5.89 -9.28 -1.04
C ARG A 11 4.67 -8.49 -1.52
N GLY A 12 3.77 -9.18 -2.21
CA GLY A 12 2.45 -8.65 -2.58
C GLY A 12 2.51 -7.41 -3.46
N ILE A 13 1.63 -6.45 -3.20
CA ILE A 13 1.52 -5.21 -3.98
C ILE A 13 2.82 -4.40 -3.92
N GLY A 14 3.42 -4.24 -2.73
CA GLY A 14 4.66 -3.50 -2.57
C GLY A 14 5.82 -4.06 -3.38
N PHE A 15 5.97 -5.38 -3.42
CA PHE A 15 6.96 -6.05 -4.26
C PHE A 15 6.68 -5.87 -5.75
N GLY A 16 5.41 -5.96 -6.15
CA GLY A 16 4.99 -5.72 -7.53
C GLY A 16 5.25 -4.28 -7.98
N LEU A 17 5.00 -3.29 -7.11
CA LEU A 17 5.34 -1.88 -7.39
C LEU A 17 6.85 -1.71 -7.56
N ALA A 18 7.67 -2.29 -6.66
CA ALA A 18 9.13 -2.24 -6.76
C ALA A 18 9.62 -2.86 -8.08
N THR A 19 9.08 -4.03 -8.43
CA THR A 19 9.37 -4.72 -9.71
C THR A 19 9.09 -3.82 -10.91
N GLU A 20 7.93 -3.20 -10.95
CA GLU A 20 7.52 -2.39 -12.10
C GLU A 20 8.34 -1.10 -12.21
N PHE A 21 8.62 -0.41 -11.10
CA PHE A 21 9.50 0.75 -11.11
C PHE A 21 10.91 0.41 -11.60
N LEU A 22 11.47 -0.73 -11.17
CA LEU A 22 12.79 -1.20 -11.64
C LEU A 22 12.79 -1.53 -13.14
N ARG A 23 11.74 -2.19 -13.66
CA ARG A 23 11.57 -2.45 -15.10
C ARG A 23 11.55 -1.17 -15.95
N LEU A 24 11.00 -0.11 -15.38
CA LEU A 24 10.97 1.22 -16.02
C LEU A 24 12.27 2.01 -15.82
N GLY A 25 13.32 1.40 -15.26
CA GLY A 25 14.64 2.00 -15.09
C GLY A 25 14.77 2.96 -13.91
N HIS A 26 13.82 2.96 -12.98
CA HIS A 26 13.84 3.78 -11.77
C HIS A 26 14.67 3.13 -10.65
N GLN A 27 14.95 3.90 -9.60
CA GLN A 27 15.69 3.50 -8.39
C GLN A 27 14.70 3.21 -7.27
N VAL A 28 14.88 2.12 -6.52
CA VAL A 28 13.91 1.71 -5.49
C VAL A 28 14.60 1.39 -4.17
N VAL A 29 14.02 1.91 -3.08
CA VAL A 29 14.34 1.51 -1.72
C VAL A 29 13.16 0.72 -1.17
N ILE A 30 13.38 -0.54 -0.82
CA ILE A 30 12.35 -1.42 -0.26
C ILE A 30 12.48 -1.52 1.26
N ASN A 31 11.36 -1.85 1.92
CA ASN A 31 11.32 -2.11 3.35
C ASN A 31 10.60 -3.41 3.66
N GLY A 32 11.08 -4.11 4.64
CA GLY A 32 10.47 -5.30 5.26
C GLY A 32 10.83 -5.41 6.72
N ARG A 33 10.03 -6.15 7.50
CA ARG A 33 10.23 -6.26 8.95
C ARG A 33 11.50 -6.99 9.36
N SER A 34 11.94 -7.99 8.59
CA SER A 34 13.10 -8.81 8.92
C SER A 34 14.14 -8.79 7.81
N GLU A 35 15.41 -8.86 8.19
CA GLU A 35 16.53 -8.96 7.27
C GLU A 35 16.41 -10.17 6.32
N VAL A 36 15.92 -11.29 6.81
CA VAL A 36 15.77 -12.51 6.01
C VAL A 36 14.83 -12.27 4.83
N THR A 37 13.61 -11.83 5.09
CA THR A 37 12.62 -11.60 4.02
C THR A 37 13.00 -10.40 3.13
N LEU A 38 13.73 -9.44 3.68
CA LEU A 38 14.26 -8.32 2.91
C LEU A 38 15.31 -8.79 1.90
N ASN A 39 16.28 -9.60 2.35
CA ASN A 39 17.35 -10.11 1.50
C ASN A 39 16.81 -11.01 0.40
N GLU A 40 15.87 -11.91 0.68
CA GLU A 40 15.17 -12.71 -0.32
C GLU A 40 14.48 -11.86 -1.40
N ALA A 41 13.84 -10.75 -0.97
CA ALA A 41 13.20 -9.83 -1.90
C ALA A 41 14.24 -9.06 -2.74
N LEU A 42 15.33 -8.60 -2.13
CA LEU A 42 16.43 -7.92 -2.83
C LEU A 42 17.09 -8.83 -3.87
N GLU A 43 17.35 -10.10 -3.55
CA GLU A 43 17.90 -11.08 -4.51
C GLU A 43 17.01 -11.18 -5.75
N LYS A 44 15.70 -11.35 -5.56
CA LYS A 44 14.74 -11.40 -6.67
C LYS A 44 14.68 -10.11 -7.49
N LEU A 45 14.67 -8.94 -6.83
CA LEU A 45 14.60 -7.66 -7.52
C LEU A 45 15.90 -7.33 -8.27
N ARG A 46 17.05 -7.75 -7.76
CA ARG A 46 18.35 -7.59 -8.43
C ARG A 46 18.48 -8.36 -9.73
N THR A 47 17.67 -9.41 -9.94
CA THR A 47 17.60 -10.06 -11.27
C THR A 47 17.00 -9.15 -12.35
N ILE A 48 16.29 -8.08 -11.95
CA ILE A 48 15.67 -7.10 -12.84
C ILE A 48 16.59 -5.88 -13.00
N SER A 49 17.14 -5.37 -11.88
CA SER A 49 18.02 -4.20 -11.87
C SER A 49 18.81 -4.13 -10.56
N ASP A 50 20.06 -3.68 -10.65
CA ASP A 50 20.94 -3.38 -9.50
C ASP A 50 20.54 -2.11 -8.74
N LYS A 51 19.61 -1.32 -9.29
CA LYS A 51 19.12 -0.05 -8.72
C LYS A 51 18.14 -0.25 -7.55
N VAL A 52 18.39 -1.25 -6.72
CA VAL A 52 17.55 -1.56 -5.55
C VAL A 52 18.37 -1.76 -4.30
N VAL A 53 17.93 -1.12 -3.22
CA VAL A 53 18.48 -1.28 -1.87
C VAL A 53 17.32 -1.43 -0.88
N GLY A 54 17.63 -1.78 0.38
CA GLY A 54 16.58 -2.00 1.37
C GLY A 54 16.99 -1.63 2.78
N VAL A 55 15.97 -1.49 3.65
CA VAL A 55 16.09 -1.28 5.09
C VAL A 55 15.11 -2.21 5.80
N ALA A 56 15.61 -3.00 6.75
CA ALA A 56 14.78 -3.81 7.63
C ALA A 56 14.31 -2.99 8.83
N GLY A 57 13.08 -3.22 9.27
CA GLY A 57 12.51 -2.61 10.46
C GLY A 57 10.99 -2.44 10.36
N ASN A 58 10.36 -2.17 11.50
CA ASN A 58 8.92 -1.96 11.58
C ASN A 58 8.56 -0.52 11.24
N VAL A 59 7.47 -0.35 10.49
CA VAL A 59 6.98 0.98 10.08
C VAL A 59 6.38 1.81 11.23
N ASN A 60 6.14 1.24 12.40
CA ASN A 60 5.76 1.97 13.61
C ASN A 60 6.96 2.55 14.39
N GLU A 61 8.19 2.36 13.87
CA GLU A 61 9.42 2.92 14.41
C GLU A 61 9.85 4.13 13.58
N PRO A 62 9.91 5.36 14.14
CA PRO A 62 10.30 6.56 13.39
C PRO A 62 11.69 6.44 12.75
N GLU A 63 12.62 5.77 13.42
CA GLU A 63 14.00 5.57 12.99
C GLU A 63 14.06 4.81 11.65
N VAL A 64 13.15 3.86 11.43
CA VAL A 64 13.09 3.09 10.19
C VAL A 64 12.75 3.98 8.99
N HIS A 65 11.83 4.91 9.16
CA HIS A 65 11.50 5.88 8.11
C HIS A 65 12.68 6.82 7.80
N GLN A 66 13.40 7.26 8.84
CA GLN A 66 14.59 8.07 8.65
C GLN A 66 15.70 7.28 7.93
N GLN A 67 15.95 6.04 8.33
CA GLN A 67 16.93 5.17 7.66
C GLN A 67 16.59 4.92 6.18
N LEU A 68 15.30 4.82 5.84
CA LEU A 68 14.86 4.70 4.45
C LEU A 68 15.21 5.94 3.62
N ILE A 69 15.01 7.14 4.18
CA ILE A 69 15.42 8.39 3.55
C ILE A 69 16.94 8.47 3.42
N ASP A 70 17.67 8.22 4.51
CA ASP A 70 19.12 8.28 4.54
C ASP A 70 19.74 7.33 3.52
N LYS A 71 19.20 6.11 3.42
CA LYS A 71 19.62 5.12 2.42
C LYS A 71 19.35 5.58 1.00
N ALA A 72 18.17 6.16 0.75
CA ALA A 72 17.82 6.69 -0.57
C ALA A 72 18.73 7.85 -0.97
N VAL A 73 19.00 8.76 -0.05
CA VAL A 73 19.86 9.92 -0.30
C VAL A 73 21.31 9.50 -0.47
N ALA A 74 21.84 8.63 0.38
CA ALA A 74 23.23 8.16 0.31
C ALA A 74 23.55 7.45 -1.01
N ILE A 75 22.61 6.65 -1.54
CA ILE A 75 22.85 5.81 -2.73
C ILE A 75 22.34 6.49 -4.01
N PHE A 76 21.23 7.22 -3.94
CA PHE A 76 20.52 7.74 -5.10
C PHE A 76 20.38 9.28 -5.13
N GLY A 77 20.79 9.96 -4.07
CA GLY A 77 20.87 11.42 -3.96
C GLY A 77 19.56 12.13 -3.63
N LYS A 78 18.39 11.45 -3.64
CA LYS A 78 17.07 12.08 -3.44
C LYS A 78 15.96 11.07 -3.15
N VAL A 79 14.76 11.58 -2.80
CA VAL A 79 13.50 10.81 -2.78
C VAL A 79 12.47 11.55 -3.62
N ASP A 80 12.10 11.01 -4.79
CA ASP A 80 11.06 11.60 -5.64
C ASP A 80 9.65 11.16 -5.22
N ILE A 81 9.49 9.89 -4.81
CA ILE A 81 8.19 9.29 -4.49
C ILE A 81 8.32 8.43 -3.23
N TRP A 82 7.41 8.65 -2.30
CA TRP A 82 7.24 7.84 -1.10
C TRP A 82 5.90 7.10 -1.14
N ILE A 83 5.91 5.78 -0.93
CA ILE A 83 4.70 4.96 -0.94
C ILE A 83 4.55 4.26 0.41
N ASN A 84 3.58 4.69 1.20
CA ASN A 84 3.15 3.98 2.40
C ASN A 84 2.24 2.82 2.00
N ASN A 85 2.84 1.64 1.79
CA ASN A 85 2.13 0.43 1.39
C ASN A 85 2.03 -0.59 2.52
N ALA A 86 2.90 -0.55 3.52
CA ALA A 86 2.86 -1.47 4.64
C ALA A 86 1.46 -1.53 5.29
N GLY A 87 1.01 -2.74 5.57
CA GLY A 87 -0.27 -2.98 6.20
C GLY A 87 -0.51 -4.46 6.48
N ILE A 88 -1.36 -4.75 7.44
CA ILE A 88 -1.77 -6.11 7.80
C ILE A 88 -3.29 -6.26 7.77
N PRO A 89 -3.82 -7.45 7.45
CA PRO A 89 -5.23 -7.76 7.60
C PRO A 89 -5.58 -7.96 9.07
N GLN A 90 -6.88 -7.88 9.40
CA GLN A 90 -7.38 -8.35 10.70
C GLN A 90 -7.64 -9.85 10.67
N PRO A 91 -7.68 -10.53 11.84
CA PRO A 91 -8.26 -11.87 11.96
C PRO A 91 -9.73 -11.88 11.49
N HIS A 92 -10.17 -12.96 10.84
CA HIS A 92 -11.55 -13.07 10.34
C HIS A 92 -12.53 -13.42 11.48
N ARG A 93 -12.79 -12.46 12.35
CA ARG A 93 -13.64 -12.58 13.54
C ARG A 93 -14.54 -11.36 13.69
N LYS A 94 -15.66 -11.49 14.40
CA LYS A 94 -16.47 -10.33 14.83
C LYS A 94 -15.63 -9.42 15.72
N PHE A 95 -15.91 -8.14 15.72
CA PHE A 95 -15.12 -7.16 16.47
C PHE A 95 -15.03 -7.47 17.97
N ILE A 96 -16.14 -7.97 18.56
CA ILE A 96 -16.18 -8.36 19.98
C ILE A 96 -15.25 -9.53 20.33
N ASP A 97 -14.84 -10.32 19.33
CA ASP A 97 -13.96 -11.49 19.48
C ASP A 97 -12.50 -11.19 19.05
N ILE A 98 -12.20 -9.93 18.72
CA ILE A 98 -10.85 -9.46 18.39
C ILE A 98 -10.07 -9.21 19.68
N GLU A 99 -8.89 -9.78 19.78
CA GLU A 99 -8.00 -9.56 20.90
C GLU A 99 -7.45 -8.12 20.94
N ALA A 100 -7.28 -7.56 22.13
CA ALA A 100 -6.73 -6.22 22.31
C ALA A 100 -5.38 -6.03 21.61
N ASN A 101 -4.53 -7.08 21.62
CA ASN A 101 -3.24 -7.07 20.93
C ASN A 101 -3.38 -6.98 19.41
N ASP A 102 -4.39 -7.61 18.82
CA ASP A 102 -4.66 -7.49 17.37
C ASP A 102 -5.11 -6.08 17.01
N ILE A 103 -5.94 -5.44 17.88
CA ILE A 103 -6.35 -4.04 17.70
C ILE A 103 -5.12 -3.14 17.73
N HIS A 104 -4.27 -3.29 18.75
CA HIS A 104 -3.04 -2.52 18.90
C HIS A 104 -2.12 -2.71 17.69
N THR A 105 -1.78 -3.94 17.35
CA THR A 105 -0.86 -4.26 16.26
C THR A 105 -1.35 -3.73 14.92
N LEU A 106 -2.65 -3.86 14.63
CA LEU A 106 -3.20 -3.38 13.37
C LEU A 106 -3.22 -1.85 13.30
N THR A 107 -3.60 -1.18 14.39
CA THR A 107 -3.61 0.29 14.43
C THR A 107 -2.20 0.86 14.33
N ASP A 108 -1.23 0.24 14.99
CA ASP A 108 0.18 0.64 14.92
C ASP A 108 0.74 0.57 13.51
N ILE A 109 0.44 -0.51 12.78
CA ILE A 109 0.98 -0.69 11.44
C ILE A 109 0.18 0.10 10.41
N ASN A 110 -1.17 -0.06 10.38
CA ASN A 110 -2.01 0.45 9.30
C ASN A 110 -2.30 1.95 9.42
N ILE A 111 -2.24 2.52 10.64
CA ILE A 111 -2.56 3.92 10.90
C ILE A 111 -1.31 4.68 11.34
N TYR A 112 -0.75 4.35 12.51
CA TYR A 112 0.35 5.08 13.09
C TYR A 112 1.61 5.05 12.20
N GLY A 113 2.04 3.87 11.75
CA GLY A 113 3.20 3.72 10.86
C GLY A 113 3.04 4.46 9.53
N LEU A 114 1.83 4.45 8.95
CA LEU A 114 1.53 5.22 7.75
C LEU A 114 1.59 6.74 8.00
N MET A 115 1.06 7.19 9.14
CA MET A 115 1.11 8.61 9.52
C MET A 115 2.55 9.08 9.76
N LEU A 116 3.38 8.27 10.46
CA LEU A 116 4.81 8.54 10.64
C LEU A 116 5.54 8.65 9.30
N GLY A 117 5.36 7.66 8.43
CA GLY A 117 5.99 7.67 7.10
C GLY A 117 5.57 8.87 6.27
N THR A 118 4.29 9.27 6.33
CA THR A 118 3.81 10.48 5.65
C THR A 118 4.47 11.74 6.23
N LYS A 119 4.53 11.87 7.57
CA LYS A 119 5.13 13.01 8.26
C LYS A 119 6.60 13.16 7.90
N ILE A 120 7.39 12.12 8.12
CA ILE A 120 8.85 12.14 7.93
C ILE A 120 9.21 12.39 6.45
N ALA A 121 8.48 11.73 5.52
CA ALA A 121 8.67 11.96 4.10
C ALA A 121 8.30 13.40 3.69
N ALA A 122 7.20 13.96 4.20
CA ALA A 122 6.79 15.34 3.91
C ALA A 122 7.81 16.35 4.44
N GLU A 123 8.30 16.20 5.67
CA GLU A 123 9.34 17.06 6.25
C GLU A 123 10.63 17.06 5.42
N PHE A 124 11.05 15.89 4.95
CA PHE A 124 12.19 15.76 4.06
C PHE A 124 11.94 16.41 2.69
N MET A 125 10.80 16.11 2.06
CA MET A 125 10.47 16.61 0.72
C MET A 125 10.24 18.12 0.68
N LEU A 126 9.72 18.72 1.76
CA LEU A 126 9.63 20.18 1.91
C LEU A 126 11.03 20.83 1.90
N LYS A 127 12.01 20.26 2.61
CA LYS A 127 13.40 20.73 2.61
C LYS A 127 14.09 20.48 1.25
N GLN A 128 13.77 19.37 0.60
CA GLN A 128 14.29 19.01 -0.72
C GLN A 128 13.73 19.91 -1.85
N GLY A 129 12.54 20.48 -1.67
CA GLY A 129 11.87 21.35 -2.64
C GLY A 129 10.95 20.63 -3.63
N PHE A 130 10.77 19.31 -3.52
CA PHE A 130 9.85 18.51 -4.35
C PHE A 130 9.56 17.15 -3.71
N GLY A 131 8.44 16.53 -4.07
CA GLY A 131 8.14 15.15 -3.71
C GLY A 131 6.68 14.77 -3.90
N LYS A 132 6.44 13.46 -3.92
CA LYS A 132 5.10 12.87 -3.96
C LYS A 132 4.97 11.79 -2.92
N ILE A 133 3.89 11.81 -2.15
CA ILE A 133 3.57 10.80 -1.15
C ILE A 133 2.27 10.13 -1.55
N PHE A 134 2.25 8.80 -1.56
CA PHE A 134 1.05 8.02 -1.81
C PHE A 134 0.78 7.06 -0.67
N ASN A 135 -0.46 7.07 -0.19
CA ASN A 135 -0.93 6.20 0.88
C ASN A 135 -1.82 5.09 0.31
N MET A 136 -1.53 3.83 0.67
CA MET A 136 -2.27 2.66 0.17
C MET A 136 -3.58 2.49 0.93
N GLU A 137 -4.68 2.61 0.22
CA GLU A 137 -6.03 2.29 0.72
C GLU A 137 -6.32 0.78 0.71
N GLY A 138 -7.54 0.45 1.06
CA GLY A 138 -8.11 -0.89 1.01
C GLY A 138 -9.62 -0.84 1.23
N PHE A 139 -10.24 -2.02 1.36
CA PHE A 139 -11.66 -2.13 1.62
C PHE A 139 -12.08 -1.32 2.86
N GLY A 140 -13.21 -0.63 2.79
CA GLY A 140 -13.73 0.22 3.86
C GLY A 140 -13.31 1.69 3.75
N SER A 141 -12.30 2.03 2.94
CA SER A 141 -11.83 3.42 2.77
C SER A 141 -12.92 4.36 2.26
N ASP A 142 -13.84 3.88 1.46
CA ASP A 142 -15.00 4.60 0.92
C ASP A 142 -16.25 4.56 1.80
N GLY A 143 -16.18 3.89 2.96
CA GLY A 143 -17.29 3.73 3.90
C GLY A 143 -18.10 2.45 3.72
N ARG A 144 -17.79 1.59 2.73
CA ARG A 144 -18.41 0.27 2.63
C ARG A 144 -18.05 -0.59 3.84
N MET A 145 -19.03 -1.32 4.35
CA MET A 145 -18.89 -2.17 5.52
C MET A 145 -19.08 -3.64 5.14
N MET A 146 -18.39 -4.52 5.85
CA MET A 146 -18.51 -5.97 5.73
C MET A 146 -18.33 -6.59 7.11
N ASP A 147 -19.14 -7.60 7.41
CA ASP A 147 -18.99 -8.39 8.64
C ASP A 147 -17.56 -8.94 8.74
N LYS A 148 -17.04 -9.02 9.97
CA LYS A 148 -15.69 -9.48 10.29
C LYS A 148 -14.54 -8.70 9.62
N LEU A 149 -14.80 -7.47 9.13
CA LEU A 149 -13.78 -6.53 8.62
C LEU A 149 -13.82 -5.15 9.31
N THR A 150 -14.47 -5.03 10.45
CA THR A 150 -14.68 -3.76 11.16
C THR A 150 -13.36 -3.05 11.46
N LEU A 151 -12.39 -3.74 12.08
CA LEU A 151 -11.12 -3.15 12.47
C LEU A 151 -10.28 -2.72 11.26
N TYR A 152 -10.18 -3.61 10.26
CA TYR A 152 -9.45 -3.31 9.02
C TYR A 152 -10.11 -2.15 8.25
N GLY A 153 -11.44 -2.20 8.06
CA GLY A 153 -12.18 -1.14 7.39
C GLY A 153 -12.05 0.21 8.08
N THR A 154 -12.09 0.23 9.42
CA THR A 154 -11.83 1.42 10.23
C THR A 154 -10.44 1.99 9.95
N SER A 155 -9.41 1.14 9.91
CA SER A 155 -8.04 1.60 9.61
C SER A 155 -7.94 2.21 8.21
N LYS A 156 -8.59 1.61 7.21
CA LYS A 156 -8.55 2.13 5.83
C LYS A 156 -9.41 3.38 5.63
N ARG A 157 -10.48 3.52 6.42
CA ARG A 157 -11.26 4.77 6.48
C ARG A 157 -10.45 5.90 7.10
N ALA A 158 -9.70 5.62 8.18
CA ALA A 158 -8.78 6.57 8.79
C ALA A 158 -7.70 7.03 7.79
N VAL A 159 -7.09 6.11 7.04
CA VAL A 159 -6.12 6.43 5.98
C VAL A 159 -6.70 7.36 4.92
N ASN A 160 -7.96 7.11 4.48
CA ASN A 160 -8.62 7.96 3.49
C ASN A 160 -8.82 9.40 4.01
N TYR A 161 -9.37 9.54 5.22
CA TYR A 161 -9.58 10.84 5.85
C TYR A 161 -8.24 11.57 6.05
N PHE A 162 -7.27 10.89 6.67
CA PHE A 162 -5.95 11.43 6.95
C PHE A 162 -5.26 11.94 5.67
N THR A 163 -5.25 11.13 4.61
CA THR A 163 -4.57 11.51 3.36
C THR A 163 -5.19 12.75 2.72
N LYS A 164 -6.52 12.83 2.70
CA LYS A 164 -7.22 14.02 2.19
C LYS A 164 -6.92 15.26 3.03
N SER A 165 -6.90 15.11 4.36
CA SER A 165 -6.64 16.20 5.29
C SER A 165 -5.21 16.73 5.12
N VAL A 166 -4.21 15.85 5.12
CA VAL A 166 -2.81 16.23 4.91
C VAL A 166 -2.59 16.84 3.53
N SER A 167 -3.24 16.30 2.49
CA SER A 167 -3.16 16.91 1.16
C SER A 167 -3.65 18.37 1.18
N LYS A 168 -4.74 18.65 1.90
CA LYS A 168 -5.23 20.02 2.05
C LYS A 168 -4.25 20.93 2.82
N GLU A 169 -3.61 20.41 3.88
CA GLU A 169 -2.57 21.14 4.63
C GLU A 169 -1.33 21.43 3.80
N MET A 170 -1.03 20.59 2.80
CA MET A 170 0.11 20.76 1.89
C MET A 170 -0.20 21.66 0.68
N GLU A 171 -1.42 22.17 0.52
CA GLU A 171 -1.76 23.08 -0.58
C GLU A 171 -0.81 24.28 -0.64
N GLY A 172 -0.35 24.61 -1.85
CA GLY A 172 0.63 25.68 -2.07
C GLY A 172 2.09 25.29 -1.80
N THR A 173 2.36 24.06 -1.34
CA THR A 173 3.74 23.54 -1.16
C THR A 173 4.21 22.75 -2.39
N CYS A 174 5.48 22.36 -2.37
CA CYS A 174 6.10 21.50 -3.39
C CYS A 174 5.82 20.00 -3.22
N VAL A 175 5.05 19.59 -2.19
CA VAL A 175 4.76 18.19 -1.86
C VAL A 175 3.35 17.82 -2.27
N GLN A 176 3.21 16.77 -3.08
CA GLN A 176 1.93 16.21 -3.49
C GLN A 176 1.59 15.02 -2.60
N VAL A 177 0.34 14.91 -2.13
CA VAL A 177 -0.12 13.79 -1.31
C VAL A 177 -1.36 13.17 -1.92
N GLY A 178 -1.29 11.87 -2.24
CA GLY A 178 -2.36 11.16 -2.93
C GLY A 178 -2.65 9.76 -2.35
N ILE A 179 -3.56 9.09 -3.01
CA ILE A 179 -4.09 7.77 -2.61
C ILE A 179 -3.86 6.76 -3.72
N LEU A 180 -3.46 5.55 -3.34
CA LEU A 180 -3.47 4.36 -4.19
C LEU A 180 -4.60 3.43 -3.75
N SER A 181 -5.52 3.13 -4.64
CA SER A 181 -6.65 2.23 -4.43
C SER A 181 -6.54 1.02 -5.36
N PRO A 182 -5.91 -0.09 -4.91
CA PRO A 182 -5.58 -1.22 -5.78
C PRO A 182 -6.81 -2.09 -6.11
N GLY A 183 -7.92 -1.95 -5.40
CA GLY A 183 -9.03 -2.89 -5.47
C GLY A 183 -8.69 -4.22 -4.80
N MET A 184 -9.29 -5.31 -5.28
CA MET A 184 -9.02 -6.66 -4.81
C MET A 184 -7.89 -7.27 -5.65
N VAL A 185 -6.77 -7.62 -5.00
CA VAL A 185 -5.56 -8.11 -5.66
C VAL A 185 -5.25 -9.53 -5.19
N ARG A 186 -4.88 -10.41 -6.12
CA ARG A 186 -4.48 -11.79 -5.82
C ARG A 186 -3.12 -11.79 -5.14
N THR A 187 -3.13 -11.82 -3.82
CA THR A 187 -1.95 -11.86 -2.96
C THR A 187 -2.24 -12.68 -1.70
N ASP A 188 -1.21 -13.09 -0.99
CA ASP A 188 -1.33 -13.78 0.31
C ASP A 188 -2.07 -12.96 1.37
N PHE A 189 -2.17 -11.65 1.19
CA PHE A 189 -2.91 -10.75 2.08
C PHE A 189 -4.40 -11.11 2.20
N LEU A 190 -4.99 -11.56 1.09
CA LEU A 190 -6.38 -12.04 1.02
C LEU A 190 -6.50 -13.54 1.26
N SER A 191 -5.38 -14.24 1.56
CA SER A 191 -5.45 -15.66 1.86
C SER A 191 -6.36 -15.90 3.06
N LEU A 192 -7.17 -16.97 2.95
CA LEU A 192 -8.15 -17.38 3.96
C LEU A 192 -7.51 -17.89 5.27
N LYS A 193 -6.20 -17.65 5.46
CA LYS A 193 -5.44 -18.08 6.64
C LYS A 193 -5.78 -17.21 7.84
N GLY A 194 -6.32 -17.82 8.87
CA GLY A 194 -6.62 -17.19 10.15
C GLY A 194 -8.07 -16.75 10.33
N GLY A 195 -8.81 -17.53 11.07
CA GLY A 195 -10.21 -17.32 11.43
C GLY A 195 -11.09 -18.47 11.00
N GLU A 196 -12.14 -18.72 11.77
CA GLU A 196 -13.16 -19.73 11.47
C GLU A 196 -14.09 -19.18 10.40
N ARG A 197 -14.00 -19.70 9.19
CA ARG A 197 -14.95 -19.44 8.11
C ARG A 197 -15.81 -20.65 7.87
N THR A 198 -17.11 -20.43 7.73
CA THR A 198 -18.02 -21.49 7.29
C THR A 198 -17.75 -21.84 5.83
N GLN A 199 -18.16 -23.04 5.40
CA GLN A 199 -18.07 -23.45 3.99
C GLN A 199 -18.82 -22.50 3.05
N GLU A 200 -19.89 -21.90 3.54
CA GLU A 200 -20.69 -20.94 2.79
C GLU A 200 -19.97 -19.60 2.62
N GLU A 201 -19.35 -19.09 3.67
CA GLU A 201 -18.49 -17.88 3.61
C GLU A 201 -17.31 -18.07 2.65
N ILE A 202 -16.70 -19.26 2.64
CA ILE A 202 -15.63 -19.60 1.69
C ILE A 202 -16.15 -19.57 0.26
N LYS A 203 -17.28 -20.22 -0.03
CA LYS A 203 -17.89 -20.23 -1.37
C LYS A 203 -18.27 -18.84 -1.86
N GLN A 204 -18.86 -18.01 -0.99
CA GLN A 204 -19.22 -16.64 -1.34
C GLN A 204 -17.97 -15.78 -1.59
N PHE A 205 -16.95 -15.90 -0.74
CA PHE A 205 -15.68 -15.22 -0.94
C PHE A 205 -15.02 -15.62 -2.24
N ASP A 206 -14.92 -16.92 -2.54
CA ASP A 206 -14.33 -17.44 -3.77
C ASP A 206 -15.04 -16.95 -5.03
N LYS A 207 -16.37 -16.82 -4.98
CA LYS A 207 -17.17 -16.26 -6.08
C LYS A 207 -16.80 -14.81 -6.34
N VAL A 208 -16.81 -13.98 -5.29
CA VAL A 208 -16.46 -12.57 -5.37
C VAL A 208 -14.98 -12.40 -5.78
N TYR A 209 -14.10 -13.19 -5.18
CA TYR A 209 -12.66 -13.17 -5.44
C TYR A 209 -12.35 -13.50 -6.90
N ARG A 210 -12.96 -14.54 -7.48
CA ARG A 210 -12.75 -14.90 -8.90
C ARG A 210 -13.13 -13.78 -9.86
N ILE A 211 -14.14 -12.97 -9.52
CA ILE A 211 -14.65 -11.92 -10.40
C ILE A 211 -13.96 -10.58 -10.16
N LEU A 212 -13.74 -10.20 -8.92
CA LEU A 212 -13.20 -8.89 -8.57
C LEU A 212 -11.68 -8.85 -8.44
N ALA A 213 -11.04 -9.97 -8.06
CA ALA A 213 -9.60 -9.99 -7.87
C ALA A 213 -8.84 -10.00 -9.20
N GLU A 214 -7.76 -9.21 -9.25
CA GLU A 214 -6.87 -9.11 -10.39
C GLU A 214 -5.45 -9.54 -10.00
N ASP A 215 -4.65 -9.90 -10.98
CA ASP A 215 -3.26 -10.25 -10.78
C ASP A 215 -2.44 -9.02 -10.34
N ALA A 216 -1.53 -9.24 -9.38
CA ALA A 216 -0.72 -8.17 -8.83
C ALA A 216 0.08 -7.42 -9.91
N VAL A 217 0.57 -8.11 -10.93
CA VAL A 217 1.32 -7.49 -12.04
C VAL A 217 0.47 -6.47 -12.79
N VAL A 218 -0.79 -6.81 -13.11
CA VAL A 218 -1.71 -5.90 -13.84
C VAL A 218 -2.04 -4.68 -12.99
N VAL A 219 -2.32 -4.88 -11.70
CA VAL A 219 -2.66 -3.79 -10.77
C VAL A 219 -1.46 -2.88 -10.55
N THR A 220 -0.28 -3.44 -10.30
CA THR A 220 0.92 -2.64 -10.00
C THR A 220 1.39 -1.85 -11.21
N SER A 221 1.34 -2.42 -12.42
CA SER A 221 1.64 -1.68 -13.65
C SER A 221 0.68 -0.48 -13.83
N PHE A 222 -0.62 -0.67 -13.60
CA PHE A 222 -1.58 0.43 -13.65
C PHE A 222 -1.28 1.51 -12.60
N LEU A 223 -1.01 1.13 -11.35
CA LEU A 223 -0.72 2.08 -10.28
C LEU A 223 0.57 2.85 -10.56
N VAL A 224 1.64 2.19 -10.99
CA VAL A 224 2.92 2.83 -11.32
C VAL A 224 2.76 3.85 -12.44
N ASN A 225 2.06 3.49 -13.52
CA ASN A 225 1.77 4.43 -14.61
C ASN A 225 0.96 5.65 -14.12
N GLY A 226 -0.04 5.44 -13.25
CA GLY A 226 -0.80 6.51 -12.63
C GLY A 226 0.06 7.43 -11.76
N ILE A 227 0.94 6.85 -10.90
CA ILE A 227 1.88 7.59 -10.05
C ILE A 227 2.82 8.47 -10.89
N LEU A 228 3.38 7.92 -11.96
CA LEU A 228 4.30 8.64 -12.84
C LEU A 228 3.59 9.75 -13.63
N ALA A 229 2.35 9.51 -14.03
CA ALA A 229 1.52 10.49 -14.77
C ALA A 229 0.90 11.57 -13.88
N SER A 230 0.75 11.31 -12.57
CA SER A 230 0.12 12.25 -11.62
C SER A 230 0.78 13.63 -11.64
N ARG A 231 -0.04 14.68 -11.74
CA ARG A 231 0.37 16.10 -11.71
C ARG A 231 -0.46 16.93 -10.75
N LYS A 232 -1.52 16.33 -10.17
CA LYS A 232 -2.42 17.00 -9.25
C LYS A 232 -1.79 17.07 -7.87
N HIS A 233 -2.12 18.11 -7.12
CA HIS A 233 -1.73 18.24 -5.72
C HIS A 233 -2.27 17.08 -4.87
N TYR A 234 -3.57 16.74 -5.07
CA TYR A 234 -4.19 15.51 -4.61
C TYR A 234 -4.60 14.66 -5.80
N ASP A 235 -4.19 13.40 -5.81
CA ASP A 235 -4.63 12.43 -6.82
C ASP A 235 -5.04 11.11 -6.18
N ARG A 236 -6.11 10.50 -6.71
CA ARG A 236 -6.57 9.16 -6.32
C ARG A 236 -6.43 8.24 -7.52
N ILE A 237 -5.42 7.37 -7.45
CA ILE A 237 -5.16 6.38 -8.49
C ILE A 237 -5.88 5.10 -8.11
N GLU A 238 -7.02 4.85 -8.76
CA GLU A 238 -7.93 3.77 -8.43
C GLU A 238 -8.03 2.76 -9.57
N PHE A 239 -7.60 1.51 -9.30
CA PHE A 239 -7.62 0.46 -10.31
C PHE A 239 -9.02 -0.03 -10.62
N LEU A 240 -9.84 -0.25 -9.58
CA LEU A 240 -11.21 -0.79 -9.71
C LEU A 240 -12.23 0.34 -9.70
N ALA A 241 -12.26 1.15 -10.76
CA ALA A 241 -13.17 2.27 -10.91
C ALA A 241 -13.78 2.31 -12.31
N GLY A 242 -14.83 3.13 -12.50
CA GLY A 242 -15.46 3.39 -13.80
C GLY A 242 -15.90 2.13 -14.52
N SER A 243 -15.55 2.02 -15.81
CA SER A 243 -15.94 0.89 -16.65
C SER A 243 -15.41 -0.47 -16.16
N ARG A 244 -14.23 -0.51 -15.56
CA ARG A 244 -13.67 -1.76 -14.98
C ARG A 244 -14.55 -2.30 -13.85
N LEU A 245 -14.97 -1.44 -12.94
CA LEU A 245 -15.87 -1.82 -11.85
C LEU A 245 -17.22 -2.25 -12.40
N PHE A 246 -17.80 -1.47 -13.31
CA PHE A 246 -19.10 -1.75 -13.93
C PHE A 246 -19.14 -3.13 -14.62
N ILE A 247 -18.15 -3.44 -15.46
CA ILE A 247 -18.07 -4.74 -16.16
C ILE A 247 -17.96 -5.90 -15.16
N ARG A 248 -17.21 -5.73 -14.07
CA ARG A 248 -17.05 -6.77 -13.05
C ARG A 248 -18.31 -6.97 -12.21
N LEU A 249 -19.00 -5.88 -11.87
CA LEU A 249 -20.30 -5.97 -11.18
C LEU A 249 -21.36 -6.63 -12.07
N LEU A 250 -21.38 -6.33 -13.38
CA LEU A 250 -22.27 -7.01 -14.32
C LEU A 250 -21.99 -8.52 -14.38
N LYS A 251 -20.72 -8.93 -14.45
CA LYS A 251 -20.34 -10.35 -14.37
C LYS A 251 -20.76 -11.00 -13.06
N LEU A 252 -20.69 -10.28 -11.94
CA LEU A 252 -21.10 -10.80 -10.63
C LEU A 252 -22.61 -11.03 -10.57
N MET A 253 -23.41 -10.13 -11.16
CA MET A 253 -24.87 -10.28 -11.27
C MET A 253 -25.29 -11.43 -12.19
N LEU A 254 -24.59 -11.60 -13.32
CA LEU A 254 -24.88 -12.69 -14.27
C LEU A 254 -24.42 -14.08 -13.78
N ALA A 255 -23.60 -14.14 -12.75
CA ALA A 255 -23.13 -15.38 -12.14
C ALA A 255 -24.03 -15.87 -10.97
N GLN A 256 -25.12 -15.16 -10.67
CA GLN A 256 -26.15 -15.60 -9.72
C GLN A 256 -27.08 -16.64 -10.37
#